data_fa461491618ef2283234646927bf2a05
#
_entry.id   fa461491618ef2283234646927bf2a05
#
_cell.length_a   1.000
_cell.length_b   1.000
_cell.length_c   1.000
_cell.angle_alpha   90.00
_cell.angle_beta   90.00
_cell.angle_gamma   90.00
#
_symmetry.space_group_name_H-M   'P 1'
#
loop_
_entity.id
_entity.type
_entity.pdbx_description
1 polymer ?
#
loop_
_entity_poly.entity_id
_entity_poly.type
_entity_poly.pdbx_seq_one_letter_code
_entity_poly.pdbx_strand_id
1 'polypeptide(L)'
;MGFATRLIRMTADPSNPDELYAGVEVGGLMRSLDGGETWTDCSAHLIELAGRPHLKSKIGSDTEIEGMLDTHALTMSAAQPGTVFLAVRMGLFRSTDHGMNWEDMEVGRYSPLTYARDVQVSPQDPQVMYACLSPAARSRDGSLYRSQDLGKTWLRFDHDVKAHSTMMSVGLHHRDANQVYCATRGGQVFGTQDGGASWHEYPLPENIQDVYTVACA
;
A
#
# COMPACT_ATOMS: atom_id res chain seq x y z
N MET A 1 3.89 -25.95 -2.56
CA MET A 1 3.71 -25.80 -1.08
C MET A 1 2.47 -24.97 -0.87
N GLY A 2 1.49 -25.44 -0.10
CA GLY A 2 0.35 -24.60 0.29
C GLY A 2 0.84 -23.50 1.23
N PHE A 3 0.78 -22.25 0.80
CA PHE A 3 1.01 -21.13 1.70
C PHE A 3 -0.18 -21.03 2.64
N ALA A 4 0.09 -20.81 3.93
CA ALA A 4 -0.96 -20.48 4.86
C ALA A 4 -1.51 -19.08 4.48
N THR A 5 -2.75 -19.02 4.08
CA THR A 5 -3.46 -17.79 3.74
C THR A 5 -3.57 -16.93 5.01
N ARG A 6 -3.13 -15.67 4.95
CA ARG A 6 -3.15 -14.76 6.09
C ARG A 6 -3.97 -13.53 5.76
N LEU A 7 -4.75 -13.07 6.71
CA LEU A 7 -5.32 -11.74 6.67
C LEU A 7 -4.18 -10.73 6.89
N ILE A 8 -3.97 -9.85 5.92
CA ILE A 8 -2.89 -8.85 5.97
C ILE A 8 -3.39 -7.54 6.53
N ARG A 9 -4.54 -7.07 6.04
CA ARG A 9 -5.13 -5.80 6.47
C ARG A 9 -6.64 -5.82 6.32
N MET A 10 -7.32 -5.08 7.19
CA MET A 10 -8.74 -4.74 7.05
C MET A 10 -8.90 -3.22 7.05
N THR A 11 -9.93 -2.74 6.36
CA THR A 11 -10.38 -1.35 6.41
C THR A 11 -11.91 -1.32 6.34
N ALA A 12 -12.50 -0.23 6.85
CA ALA A 12 -13.93 0.05 6.70
C ALA A 12 -14.12 1.26 5.79
N ASP A 13 -15.27 1.34 5.11
CA ASP A 13 -15.66 2.57 4.42
C ASP A 13 -15.90 3.67 5.46
N PRO A 14 -15.24 4.85 5.34
CA PRO A 14 -15.40 5.94 6.30
C PRO A 14 -16.83 6.48 6.41
N SER A 15 -17.67 6.25 5.39
CA SER A 15 -19.08 6.69 5.35
C SER A 15 -20.07 5.58 5.73
N ASN A 16 -19.64 4.32 5.73
CA ASN A 16 -20.47 3.17 6.07
C ASN A 16 -19.65 2.12 6.83
N PRO A 17 -19.66 2.13 8.17
CA PRO A 17 -18.85 1.22 9.00
C PRO A 17 -19.21 -0.27 8.85
N ASP A 18 -20.37 -0.60 8.31
CA ASP A 18 -20.78 -1.99 8.03
C ASP A 18 -20.15 -2.52 6.73
N GLU A 19 -19.59 -1.64 5.89
CA GLU A 19 -18.87 -2.02 4.69
C GLU A 19 -17.38 -2.18 5.01
N LEU A 20 -16.94 -3.45 5.02
CA LEU A 20 -15.58 -3.84 5.39
C LEU A 20 -14.87 -4.49 4.21
N TYR A 21 -13.55 -4.30 4.17
CA TYR A 21 -12.67 -4.95 3.21
C TYR A 21 -11.53 -5.67 3.93
N ALA A 22 -11.22 -6.87 3.47
CA ALA A 22 -10.18 -7.73 4.04
C ALA A 22 -9.23 -8.18 2.93
N GLY A 23 -7.98 -7.74 3.01
CA GLY A 23 -6.90 -8.15 2.11
C GLY A 23 -6.23 -9.42 2.60
N VAL A 24 -6.17 -10.42 1.74
CA VAL A 24 -5.66 -11.75 2.04
C VAL A 24 -4.38 -12.01 1.24
N GLU A 25 -3.30 -12.45 1.91
CA GLU A 25 -2.04 -12.79 1.25
C GLU A 25 -2.26 -13.91 0.22
N VAL A 26 -1.93 -13.63 -1.04
CA VAL A 26 -2.13 -14.55 -2.19
C VAL A 26 -3.60 -15.01 -2.33
N GLY A 27 -4.53 -14.34 -1.67
CA GLY A 27 -5.96 -14.67 -1.67
C GLY A 27 -6.85 -13.52 -2.17
N GLY A 28 -6.26 -12.38 -2.56
CA GLY A 28 -6.99 -11.24 -3.11
C GLY A 28 -7.74 -10.42 -2.07
N LEU A 29 -8.96 -10.01 -2.40
CA LEU A 29 -9.76 -9.11 -1.59
C LEU A 29 -11.15 -9.67 -1.32
N MET A 30 -11.57 -9.62 -0.07
CA MET A 30 -12.92 -9.94 0.39
C MET A 30 -13.63 -8.66 0.83
N ARG A 31 -14.95 -8.59 0.61
CA ARG A 31 -15.82 -7.49 1.05
C ARG A 31 -16.98 -8.04 1.88
N SER A 32 -17.33 -7.35 2.96
CA SER A 32 -18.57 -7.49 3.71
C SER A 32 -19.41 -6.22 3.59
N LEU A 33 -20.74 -6.34 3.61
CA LEU A 33 -21.70 -5.24 3.65
C LEU A 33 -22.59 -5.26 4.89
N ASP A 34 -22.29 -6.15 5.85
CA ASP A 34 -23.10 -6.44 7.03
C ASP A 34 -22.27 -6.51 8.32
N GLY A 35 -21.20 -5.68 8.38
CA GLY A 35 -20.36 -5.60 9.56
C GLY A 35 -19.46 -6.82 9.80
N GLY A 36 -19.26 -7.66 8.77
CA GLY A 36 -18.38 -8.83 8.83
C GLY A 36 -19.10 -10.17 9.03
N GLU A 37 -20.42 -10.17 9.03
CA GLU A 37 -21.21 -11.41 9.16
C GLU A 37 -21.06 -12.30 7.93
N THR A 38 -21.10 -11.70 6.71
CA THR A 38 -20.87 -12.41 5.45
C THR A 38 -19.82 -11.73 4.60
N TRP A 39 -19.12 -12.52 3.77
CA TRP A 39 -18.02 -12.04 2.95
C TRP A 39 -18.15 -12.50 1.49
N THR A 40 -17.88 -11.59 0.55
CA THR A 40 -17.88 -11.82 -0.90
C THR A 40 -16.48 -11.61 -1.45
N ASP A 41 -16.04 -12.50 -2.34
CA ASP A 41 -14.77 -12.35 -3.08
C ASP A 41 -14.88 -11.26 -4.15
N CYS A 42 -13.96 -10.31 -4.14
CA CYS A 42 -13.85 -9.19 -5.07
C CYS A 42 -12.62 -9.31 -5.99
N SER A 43 -12.04 -10.49 -6.15
CA SER A 43 -10.78 -10.71 -6.85
C SER A 43 -10.91 -10.96 -8.35
N ALA A 44 -12.12 -11.23 -8.86
CA ALA A 44 -12.30 -11.69 -10.25
C ALA A 44 -11.67 -10.76 -11.28
N HIS A 45 -11.91 -9.45 -11.20
CA HIS A 45 -11.33 -8.49 -12.14
C HIS A 45 -9.81 -8.28 -11.94
N LEU A 46 -9.28 -8.47 -10.71
CA LEU A 46 -7.83 -8.49 -10.49
C LEU A 46 -7.16 -9.64 -11.26
N ILE A 47 -7.80 -10.81 -11.28
CA ILE A 47 -7.31 -11.97 -12.05
C ILE A 47 -7.30 -11.66 -13.54
N GLU A 48 -8.33 -10.99 -14.08
CA GLU A 48 -8.35 -10.56 -15.48
C GLU A 48 -7.23 -9.56 -15.79
N LEU A 49 -6.99 -8.59 -14.89
CA LEU A 49 -5.92 -7.61 -15.03
C LEU A 49 -4.52 -8.26 -15.02
N ALA A 50 -4.31 -9.37 -14.32
CA ALA A 50 -3.05 -10.09 -14.31
C ALA A 50 -2.60 -10.55 -15.72
N GLY A 51 -3.52 -10.70 -16.66
CA GLY A 51 -3.24 -11.01 -18.06
C GLY A 51 -2.63 -9.85 -18.87
N ARG A 52 -2.63 -8.63 -18.36
CA ARG A 52 -2.11 -7.46 -19.11
C ARG A 52 -0.60 -7.50 -19.25
N PRO A 53 -0.04 -7.25 -20.46
CA PRO A 53 1.40 -7.42 -20.75
C PRO A 53 2.34 -6.58 -19.87
N HIS A 54 1.91 -5.40 -19.41
CA HIS A 54 2.72 -4.50 -18.60
C HIS A 54 2.69 -4.83 -17.09
N LEU A 55 1.70 -5.62 -16.65
CA LEU A 55 1.58 -6.06 -15.26
C LEU A 55 2.34 -7.37 -15.08
N LYS A 56 3.60 -7.25 -14.68
CA LYS A 56 4.48 -8.39 -14.44
C LYS A 56 4.99 -8.42 -13.02
N SER A 57 4.88 -9.57 -12.38
CA SER A 57 5.50 -9.81 -11.09
C SER A 57 7.02 -9.76 -11.22
N LYS A 58 7.66 -8.97 -10.35
CA LYS A 58 9.13 -8.91 -10.25
C LYS A 58 9.67 -9.88 -9.20
N ILE A 59 8.85 -10.79 -8.74
CA ILE A 59 9.20 -11.87 -7.84
C ILE A 59 8.93 -13.16 -8.58
N GLY A 60 9.82 -14.15 -8.42
CA GLY A 60 9.56 -15.50 -8.95
C GLY A 60 8.27 -16.04 -8.32
N SER A 61 7.22 -16.06 -9.10
CA SER A 61 5.96 -16.73 -8.81
C SER A 61 5.58 -17.58 -10.00
N ASP A 62 4.82 -18.63 -9.75
CA ASP A 62 4.41 -19.55 -10.80
C ASP A 62 3.45 -18.90 -11.80
N THR A 63 2.72 -17.85 -11.37
CA THR A 63 1.76 -17.12 -12.21
C THR A 63 1.71 -15.63 -11.87
N GLU A 64 1.34 -14.79 -12.85
CA GLU A 64 1.08 -13.38 -12.65
C GLU A 64 -0.16 -13.15 -11.74
N ILE A 65 -1.11 -14.11 -11.74
CA ILE A 65 -2.30 -14.10 -10.88
C ILE A 65 -1.88 -14.10 -9.41
N GLU A 66 -0.92 -14.93 -9.01
CA GLU A 66 -0.40 -14.94 -7.64
C GLU A 66 0.10 -13.56 -7.21
N GLY A 67 0.86 -12.90 -8.09
CA GLY A 67 1.37 -11.55 -7.83
C GLY A 67 0.27 -10.49 -7.71
N MET A 68 -0.80 -10.63 -8.48
CA MET A 68 -1.95 -9.72 -8.44
C MET A 68 -2.83 -9.94 -7.19
N LEU A 69 -2.93 -11.17 -6.72
CA LEU A 69 -3.71 -11.52 -5.53
C LEU A 69 -2.92 -11.40 -4.22
N ASP A 70 -1.61 -11.10 -4.29
CA ASP A 70 -0.78 -10.89 -3.09
C ASP A 70 -1.01 -9.48 -2.54
N THR A 71 -2.09 -9.34 -1.79
CA THR A 71 -2.46 -8.10 -1.13
C THR A 71 -1.43 -7.75 -0.04
N HIS A 72 -0.88 -6.55 -0.13
CA HIS A 72 0.06 -6.00 0.85
C HIS A 72 -0.59 -4.96 1.77
N ALA A 73 -1.41 -4.10 1.21
CA ALA A 73 -2.15 -3.08 1.95
C ALA A 73 -3.39 -2.66 1.18
N LEU A 74 -4.38 -2.16 1.91
CA LEU A 74 -5.57 -1.54 1.35
C LEU A 74 -6.01 -0.37 2.24
N THR A 75 -6.65 0.61 1.63
CA THR A 75 -7.20 1.78 2.31
C THR A 75 -8.39 2.33 1.56
N MET A 76 -9.17 3.17 2.23
CA MET A 76 -10.29 3.92 1.64
C MET A 76 -10.16 5.39 1.98
N SER A 77 -10.88 6.24 1.26
CA SER A 77 -10.87 7.68 1.50
C SER A 77 -12.28 8.24 1.65
N ALA A 78 -12.48 9.05 2.67
CA ALA A 78 -13.72 9.81 2.86
C ALA A 78 -13.98 10.84 1.74
N ALA A 79 -12.95 11.23 0.97
CA ALA A 79 -13.13 12.12 -0.18
C ALA A 79 -13.86 11.44 -1.36
N GLN A 80 -13.87 10.12 -1.41
CA GLN A 80 -14.54 9.34 -2.46
C GLN A 80 -15.09 8.04 -1.85
N PRO A 81 -16.26 8.09 -1.18
CA PRO A 81 -16.89 6.90 -0.60
C PRO A 81 -17.07 5.76 -1.61
N GLY A 82 -16.98 4.52 -1.15
CA GLY A 82 -17.04 3.33 -2.00
C GLY A 82 -15.79 3.08 -2.85
N THR A 83 -14.75 3.94 -2.72
CA THR A 83 -13.49 3.76 -3.44
C THR A 83 -12.48 3.04 -2.57
N VAL A 84 -11.97 1.91 -3.07
CA VAL A 84 -10.93 1.10 -2.43
C VAL A 84 -9.62 1.26 -3.18
N PHE A 85 -8.54 1.50 -2.46
CA PHE A 85 -7.17 1.53 -2.97
C PHE A 85 -6.42 0.29 -2.47
N LEU A 86 -5.69 -0.35 -3.37
CA LEU A 86 -5.04 -1.64 -3.11
C LEU A 86 -3.57 -1.58 -3.54
N ALA A 87 -2.67 -2.02 -2.68
CA ALA A 87 -1.26 -2.26 -2.99
C ALA A 87 -1.01 -3.76 -3.12
N VAL A 88 -0.41 -4.16 -4.24
CA VAL A 88 -0.01 -5.54 -4.53
C VAL A 88 1.39 -5.56 -5.15
N ARG A 89 1.92 -6.76 -5.46
CA ARG A 89 3.25 -6.89 -6.11
C ARG A 89 3.36 -6.11 -7.43
N MET A 90 2.25 -5.96 -8.17
CA MET A 90 2.22 -5.35 -9.50
C MET A 90 2.16 -3.82 -9.46
N GLY A 91 1.75 -3.23 -8.35
CA GLY A 91 1.58 -1.79 -8.22
C GLY A 91 0.43 -1.38 -7.32
N LEU A 92 -0.16 -0.24 -7.65
CA LEU A 92 -1.33 0.31 -6.99
C LEU A 92 -2.56 0.19 -7.89
N PHE A 93 -3.67 -0.20 -7.31
CA PHE A 93 -4.95 -0.37 -8.00
C PHE A 93 -6.05 0.38 -7.26
N ARG A 94 -7.05 0.81 -8.00
CA ARG A 94 -8.21 1.50 -7.48
C ARG A 94 -9.48 0.83 -7.98
N SER A 95 -10.47 0.69 -7.11
CA SER A 95 -11.85 0.39 -7.48
C SER A 95 -12.74 1.55 -7.04
N THR A 96 -13.65 2.01 -7.90
CA THR A 96 -14.63 3.06 -7.60
C THR A 96 -16.05 2.50 -7.47
N ASP A 97 -16.19 1.19 -7.45
CA ASP A 97 -17.45 0.47 -7.41
C ASP A 97 -17.44 -0.65 -6.36
N HIS A 98 -16.95 -0.31 -5.18
CA HIS A 98 -16.95 -1.20 -4.01
C HIS A 98 -16.15 -2.50 -4.23
N GLY A 99 -15.01 -2.44 -4.95
CA GLY A 99 -14.12 -3.58 -5.16
C GLY A 99 -14.52 -4.52 -6.30
N MET A 100 -15.55 -4.18 -7.10
CA MET A 100 -16.01 -5.06 -8.18
C MET A 100 -15.14 -4.97 -9.42
N ASN A 101 -14.78 -3.75 -9.84
CA ASN A 101 -13.88 -3.52 -10.96
C ASN A 101 -12.67 -2.70 -10.52
N TRP A 102 -11.51 -3.00 -11.10
CA TRP A 102 -10.23 -2.44 -10.70
C TRP A 102 -9.54 -1.73 -11.86
N GLU A 103 -8.91 -0.62 -11.57
CA GLU A 103 -8.08 0.15 -12.49
C GLU A 103 -6.63 0.16 -11.97
N ASP A 104 -5.67 -0.02 -12.88
CA ASP A 104 -4.26 0.24 -12.61
C ASP A 104 -4.05 1.76 -12.44
N MET A 105 -3.50 2.18 -11.33
CA MET A 105 -3.16 3.59 -11.06
C MET A 105 -1.89 4.03 -11.80
N GLU A 106 -1.31 3.15 -12.61
CA GLU A 106 -0.18 3.40 -13.50
C GLU A 106 1.01 4.10 -12.79
N VAL A 107 1.28 3.70 -11.57
CA VAL A 107 2.33 4.32 -10.73
C VAL A 107 3.70 4.35 -11.42
N GLY A 108 3.93 3.45 -12.37
CA GLY A 108 5.12 3.42 -13.22
C GLY A 108 5.33 4.66 -14.12
N ARG A 109 4.33 5.52 -14.29
CA ARG A 109 4.46 6.82 -14.97
C ARG A 109 5.19 7.84 -14.12
N TYR A 110 5.16 7.68 -12.80
CA TYR A 110 5.68 8.62 -11.81
C TYR A 110 6.91 8.10 -11.09
N SER A 111 7.11 6.79 -11.11
CA SER A 111 8.15 6.10 -10.36
C SER A 111 8.75 4.94 -11.14
N PRO A 112 10.07 4.75 -11.13
CA PRO A 112 10.68 3.51 -11.60
C PRO A 112 10.43 2.33 -10.66
N LEU A 113 9.93 2.61 -9.44
CA LEU A 113 9.63 1.65 -8.40
C LEU A 113 8.14 1.32 -8.49
N THR A 114 7.79 0.08 -8.77
CA THR A 114 6.39 -0.32 -8.99
C THR A 114 5.89 -1.41 -8.04
N TYR A 115 6.78 -2.07 -7.31
CA TYR A 115 6.38 -2.99 -6.25
C TYR A 115 5.82 -2.20 -5.07
N ALA A 116 4.51 -2.22 -4.88
CA ALA A 116 3.84 -1.47 -3.83
C ALA A 116 3.70 -2.31 -2.55
N ARG A 117 4.18 -1.78 -1.42
CA ARG A 117 4.15 -2.50 -0.14
C ARG A 117 3.14 -1.92 0.84
N ASP A 118 2.91 -0.61 0.81
CA ASP A 118 1.92 0.05 1.64
C ASP A 118 1.24 1.18 0.85
N VAL A 119 -0.01 1.45 1.19
CA VAL A 119 -0.78 2.60 0.72
C VAL A 119 -1.69 3.07 1.83
N GLN A 120 -1.64 4.37 2.14
CA GLN A 120 -2.46 4.97 3.19
C GLN A 120 -3.00 6.33 2.76
N VAL A 121 -4.20 6.65 3.22
CA VAL A 121 -4.81 7.99 3.11
C VAL A 121 -4.47 8.78 4.36
N SER A 122 -4.15 10.06 4.18
CA SER A 122 -3.89 10.97 5.32
C SER A 122 -5.13 11.11 6.21
N PRO A 123 -4.98 10.99 7.53
CA PRO A 123 -6.09 11.22 8.46
C PRO A 123 -6.54 12.69 8.53
N GLN A 124 -5.72 13.66 8.08
CA GLN A 124 -6.05 15.09 8.09
C GLN A 124 -6.64 15.58 6.76
N ASP A 125 -6.26 14.97 5.65
CA ASP A 125 -6.74 15.35 4.33
C ASP A 125 -7.05 14.08 3.50
N PRO A 126 -8.33 13.78 3.28
CA PRO A 126 -8.72 12.57 2.56
C PRO A 126 -8.36 12.57 1.06
N GLN A 127 -7.85 13.69 0.51
CA GLN A 127 -7.28 13.76 -0.85
C GLN A 127 -5.82 13.31 -0.90
N VAL A 128 -5.12 13.34 0.25
CA VAL A 128 -3.69 13.05 0.33
C VAL A 128 -3.46 11.56 0.60
N MET A 129 -2.60 10.96 -0.20
CA MET A 129 -2.21 9.56 -0.07
C MET A 129 -0.69 9.40 -0.04
N TYR A 130 -0.24 8.34 0.61
CA TYR A 130 1.15 7.92 0.65
C TYR A 130 1.28 6.47 0.19
N ALA A 131 2.37 6.17 -0.54
CA ALA A 131 2.66 4.82 -1.01
C ALA A 131 4.13 4.46 -0.82
N CYS A 132 4.39 3.28 -0.26
CA CYS A 132 5.71 2.69 -0.14
C CYS A 132 6.00 1.85 -1.38
N LEU A 133 6.97 2.31 -2.19
CA LEU A 133 7.32 1.67 -3.46
C LEU A 133 8.76 1.19 -3.45
N SER A 134 9.01 0.07 -4.12
CA SER A 134 10.34 -0.54 -4.23
C SER A 134 10.49 -1.26 -5.58
N PRO A 135 11.72 -1.67 -5.98
CA PRO A 135 11.89 -2.50 -7.18
C PRO A 135 11.28 -3.91 -7.03
N ALA A 136 11.34 -4.49 -5.82
CA ALA A 136 10.88 -5.85 -5.54
C ALA A 136 10.73 -6.08 -4.02
N ALA A 137 10.23 -7.25 -3.62
CA ALA A 137 10.06 -7.67 -2.21
C ALA A 137 11.37 -7.66 -1.39
N ARG A 138 12.48 -7.96 -2.06
CA ARG A 138 13.84 -7.88 -1.49
C ARG A 138 14.68 -7.06 -2.45
N SER A 139 14.87 -5.80 -2.13
CA SER A 139 15.65 -4.87 -2.92
C SER A 139 16.64 -4.12 -2.04
N ARG A 140 17.53 -3.36 -2.67
CA ARG A 140 18.46 -2.43 -2.01
C ARG A 140 18.02 -0.98 -2.19
N ASP A 141 16.74 -0.79 -2.50
CA ASP A 141 16.16 0.51 -2.79
C ASP A 141 14.68 0.50 -2.43
N GLY A 142 14.16 1.66 -2.07
CA GLY A 142 12.76 1.90 -1.78
C GLY A 142 12.53 3.37 -1.51
N SER A 143 11.30 3.82 -1.68
CA SER A 143 10.98 5.23 -1.51
C SER A 143 9.53 5.42 -1.11
N LEU A 144 9.27 6.54 -0.43
CA LEU A 144 7.93 6.99 -0.09
C LEU A 144 7.46 8.01 -1.13
N TYR A 145 6.30 7.76 -1.70
CA TYR A 145 5.64 8.66 -2.64
C TYR A 145 4.39 9.26 -2.00
N ARG A 146 4.07 10.50 -2.38
CA ARG A 146 2.86 11.21 -1.96
C ARG A 146 2.04 11.63 -3.19
N SER A 147 0.74 11.47 -3.08
CA SER A 147 -0.27 12.04 -3.96
C SER A 147 -1.08 13.08 -3.18
N GLN A 148 -1.53 14.13 -3.85
CA GLN A 148 -2.43 15.16 -3.30
C GLN A 148 -3.79 15.20 -4.04
N ASP A 149 -4.06 14.20 -4.87
CA ASP A 149 -5.20 14.16 -5.78
C ASP A 149 -5.81 12.75 -5.89
N LEU A 150 -5.82 12.02 -4.75
CA LEU A 150 -6.31 10.64 -4.66
C LEU A 150 -5.62 9.68 -5.65
N GLY A 151 -4.30 9.81 -5.76
CA GLY A 151 -3.48 8.88 -6.52
C GLY A 151 -3.53 9.08 -8.03
N LYS A 152 -4.03 10.23 -8.54
CA LYS A 152 -3.96 10.56 -9.96
C LYS A 152 -2.54 10.93 -10.38
N THR A 153 -1.80 11.61 -9.50
CA THR A 153 -0.38 11.93 -9.68
C THR A 153 0.41 11.58 -8.42
N TRP A 154 1.68 11.22 -8.60
CA TRP A 154 2.57 10.83 -7.50
C TRP A 154 3.90 11.56 -7.60
N LEU A 155 4.40 12.05 -6.47
CA LEU A 155 5.71 12.65 -6.36
C LEU A 155 6.50 11.93 -5.26
N ARG A 156 7.79 11.74 -5.49
CA ARG A 156 8.68 11.26 -4.44
C ARG A 156 8.65 12.24 -3.27
N PHE A 157 8.40 11.72 -2.07
CA PHE A 157 8.23 12.55 -0.88
C PHE A 157 9.47 12.52 0.02
N ASP A 158 10.17 11.41 0.07
CA ASP A 158 11.38 11.19 0.86
C ASP A 158 12.67 11.58 0.11
N HIS A 159 12.74 12.76 -0.50
CA HIS A 159 13.73 13.15 -1.49
C HIS A 159 15.19 13.03 -1.05
N ASP A 160 15.53 13.17 0.22
CA ASP A 160 16.90 13.06 0.74
C ASP A 160 17.19 11.74 1.49
N VAL A 161 16.20 10.84 1.51
CA VAL A 161 16.35 9.53 2.16
C VAL A 161 17.05 8.54 1.22
N LYS A 162 17.99 7.77 1.77
CA LYS A 162 18.59 6.60 1.12
C LYS A 162 18.15 5.33 1.82
N ALA A 163 17.11 4.70 1.30
CA ALA A 163 16.74 3.36 1.74
C ALA A 163 17.76 2.34 1.21
N HIS A 164 18.20 1.43 2.07
CA HIS A 164 19.10 0.33 1.73
C HIS A 164 18.38 -1.01 1.56
N SER A 165 17.07 -0.99 1.70
CA SER A 165 16.20 -2.16 1.48
C SER A 165 14.78 -1.71 1.13
N THR A 166 13.93 -2.70 0.83
CA THR A 166 12.52 -2.48 0.47
C THR A 166 11.81 -1.58 1.49
N MET A 167 11.15 -0.52 1.00
CA MET A 167 10.27 0.34 1.81
C MET A 167 9.00 -0.44 2.16
N MET A 168 8.75 -0.65 3.45
CA MET A 168 7.73 -1.57 3.92
C MET A 168 6.44 -0.91 4.35
N SER A 169 6.53 0.22 5.05
CA SER A 169 5.36 0.81 5.68
C SER A 169 5.53 2.31 5.88
N VAL A 170 4.42 3.03 5.86
CA VAL A 170 4.32 4.43 6.28
C VAL A 170 3.44 4.55 7.51
N GLY A 171 3.87 5.37 8.48
CA GLY A 171 3.11 5.76 9.66
C GLY A 171 2.78 7.24 9.58
N LEU A 172 1.48 7.56 9.63
CA LEU A 172 0.97 8.93 9.57
C LEU A 172 0.47 9.33 10.97
N HIS A 173 0.92 10.49 11.47
CA HIS A 173 0.44 10.98 12.75
C HIS A 173 -1.02 11.43 12.62
N HIS A 174 -1.87 11.05 13.59
CA HIS A 174 -3.32 11.21 13.46
C HIS A 174 -3.82 12.65 13.64
N ARG A 175 -2.99 13.60 14.11
CA ARG A 175 -3.34 15.01 14.35
C ARG A 175 -2.41 16.02 13.68
N ASP A 176 -1.28 15.58 13.14
CA ASP A 176 -0.30 16.48 12.57
C ASP A 176 0.20 15.95 11.22
N ALA A 177 -0.28 16.54 10.13
CA ALA A 177 0.07 16.16 8.77
C ALA A 177 1.55 16.35 8.43
N ASN A 178 2.30 17.11 9.25
CA ASN A 178 3.73 17.31 9.05
C ASN A 178 4.56 16.11 9.53
N GLN A 179 3.98 15.25 10.37
CA GLN A 179 4.67 14.11 10.94
C GLN A 179 4.37 12.84 10.14
N VAL A 180 5.37 12.39 9.39
CA VAL A 180 5.30 11.17 8.57
C VAL A 180 6.56 10.35 8.83
N TYR A 181 6.36 9.06 9.08
CA TYR A 181 7.45 8.10 9.30
C TYR A 181 7.36 6.98 8.27
N CYS A 182 8.49 6.44 7.87
CA CYS A 182 8.52 5.24 7.04
C CYS A 182 9.61 4.29 7.52
N ALA A 183 9.41 3.00 7.27
CA ALA A 183 10.35 1.95 7.66
C ALA A 183 10.71 1.07 6.48
N THR A 184 11.97 0.67 6.43
CA THR A 184 12.47 -0.30 5.47
C THR A 184 12.56 -1.69 6.11
N ARG A 185 12.53 -2.71 5.28
CA ARG A 185 12.65 -4.10 5.73
C ARG A 185 13.94 -4.35 6.53
N GLY A 186 15.04 -3.70 6.14
CA GLY A 186 16.35 -3.85 6.78
C GLY A 186 16.52 -3.12 8.11
N GLY A 187 15.46 -2.50 8.66
CA GLY A 187 15.53 -1.89 9.99
C GLY A 187 15.83 -0.39 9.97
N GLN A 188 15.83 0.29 8.81
CA GLN A 188 15.90 1.74 8.80
C GLN A 188 14.53 2.34 9.06
N VAL A 189 14.46 3.34 9.93
CA VAL A 189 13.28 4.17 10.16
C VAL A 189 13.64 5.60 9.85
N PHE A 190 12.84 6.23 9.01
CA PHE A 190 12.99 7.64 8.64
C PHE A 190 11.74 8.41 9.02
N GLY A 191 11.89 9.67 9.38
CA GLY A 191 10.76 10.53 9.69
C GLY A 191 11.01 11.98 9.35
N THR A 192 9.93 12.68 9.04
CA THR A 192 9.83 14.12 8.93
C THR A 192 8.87 14.65 9.97
N GLN A 193 9.13 15.87 10.46
CA GLN A 193 8.24 16.61 11.37
C GLN A 193 7.86 17.99 10.81
N ASP A 194 8.25 18.27 9.59
CA ASP A 194 8.08 19.56 8.90
C ASP A 194 7.44 19.42 7.51
N GLY A 195 6.63 18.36 7.33
CA GLY A 195 5.89 18.11 6.10
C GLY A 195 6.77 17.67 4.92
N GLY A 196 7.94 17.08 5.22
CA GLY A 196 8.88 16.58 4.22
C GLY A 196 9.96 17.57 3.81
N ALA A 197 10.07 18.75 4.48
CA ALA A 197 11.15 19.71 4.20
C ALA A 197 12.52 19.17 4.65
N SER A 198 12.54 18.38 5.72
CA SER A 198 13.73 17.65 6.16
C SER A 198 13.37 16.23 6.61
N TRP A 199 14.35 15.32 6.53
CA TRP A 199 14.22 13.93 6.93
C TRP A 199 15.32 13.52 7.87
N HIS A 200 14.98 12.73 8.89
CA HIS A 200 15.91 12.18 9.86
C HIS A 200 15.82 10.67 9.89
N GLU A 201 16.96 10.00 9.99
CA GLU A 201 17.01 8.56 10.26
C GLU A 201 17.02 8.34 11.78
N TYR A 202 16.14 7.47 12.25
CA TYR A 202 16.04 7.04 13.65
C TYR A 202 16.67 5.67 13.75
N PRO A 203 17.92 5.55 14.26
CA PRO A 203 18.63 4.28 14.29
C PRO A 203 17.94 3.31 15.25
N LEU A 204 17.66 2.12 14.78
CA LEU A 204 17.25 0.99 15.60
C LEU A 204 18.48 0.23 16.11
N PRO A 205 18.35 -0.56 17.20
CA PRO A 205 19.40 -1.48 17.62
C PRO A 205 19.86 -2.39 16.47
N GLU A 206 21.17 -2.65 16.36
CA GLU A 206 21.78 -3.39 15.23
C GLU A 206 21.21 -4.80 15.00
N ASN A 207 20.62 -5.40 16.02
CA ASN A 207 20.00 -6.72 15.93
C ASN A 207 18.54 -6.69 15.41
N ILE A 208 17.97 -5.52 15.16
CA ILE A 208 16.60 -5.38 14.64
C ILE A 208 16.65 -5.47 13.12
N GLN A 209 16.01 -6.51 12.59
CA GLN A 209 15.84 -6.78 11.17
C GLN A 209 14.41 -7.22 10.88
N ASP A 210 14.03 -7.28 9.59
CA ASP A 210 12.70 -7.68 9.15
C ASP A 210 11.59 -6.82 9.75
N VAL A 211 11.76 -5.50 9.71
CA VAL A 211 10.70 -4.53 10.09
C VAL A 211 9.61 -4.52 9.02
N TYR A 212 8.37 -4.74 9.41
CA TYR A 212 7.23 -4.84 8.51
C TYR A 212 6.26 -3.67 8.61
N THR A 213 6.23 -2.98 9.74
CA THR A 213 5.30 -1.89 9.98
C THR A 213 5.90 -0.84 10.90
N VAL A 214 5.45 0.39 10.71
CA VAL A 214 5.66 1.53 11.60
C VAL A 214 4.31 2.19 11.86
N ALA A 215 4.07 2.62 13.09
CA ALA A 215 2.90 3.40 13.46
C ALA A 215 3.34 4.68 14.18
N CYS A 216 2.60 5.75 13.96
CA CYS A 216 2.76 7.02 14.64
C CYS A 216 1.48 7.32 15.43
N ALA A 217 1.62 7.73 16.70
CA ALA A 217 0.51 8.04 17.61
C ALA A 217 0.38 9.54 17.88
#